data_1d294cf1e41c0f68ff468cf246697986
#
_entry.id   1d294cf1e41c0f68ff468cf246697986
#
_cell.length_a   1.000
_cell.length_b   1.000
_cell.length_c   1.000
_cell.angle_alpha   90.00
_cell.angle_beta   90.00
_cell.angle_gamma   90.00
#
_symmetry.space_group_name_H-M   'P 1'
#
loop_
_entity.id
_entity.type
_entity.pdbx_description
1 polymer ?
#
loop_
_entity_poly.entity_id
_entity_poly.type
_entity_poly.pdbx_seq_one_letter_code
_entity_poly.pdbx_strand_id
1 'polypeptide(L)'
;GFDDNDVNSLSNGFKLPFLTTLTCDTGSFSSDVSCISESLLRAGTSVNNPRGAVGVVATAQPYTHTAFNNIVTMGMYSGIFVYGAKTAGEALVYGELALSLAYPQNPNNNVYYFAAWNSLMGDASTILWTDTPRTLIANHLDNVSMGTDNIFTVQVIDENESPVSGANVNLNLNDIYINAMSGEDGNAIIDLNNLSGQSGEVVVTVTCQDCVYSETSFVLNQESVFPEILGASLLFEEINTSSNQDGFVNPGEQLSIDFYMTNYSGASMEDINVEIRSSQLSVTSENTINIPNIDIGQTVLVEDLILNIPPSITIDEEPVFYANISGNNSSVESNQILYIPIYSGSVSLEAQGSFVPGSTNSLYIEILNNGEISFDELNGEILNNDSDLMFDTDVFSWGQTSPGNNSLSQAIQLSTDNSIINGSVYNIPVRVTDSYNFAQQVNLQLTVGEVTLNDPFGPDPYGYYIYGEEDSDYDLAPTYSWVEIVPSQGGDGYQLDLNDNGNNQDDVTTIDLPFTFTFYGEDYDRISVCSNGWISFGETNLESFRNYPLPGTGGPSPM
;
A
#
# COMPACT_ATOMS: atom_id res chain seq x y z
N GLY A 1 -20.81 29.45 -10.28
CA GLY A 1 -19.97 28.27 -10.39
C GLY A 1 -18.53 28.71 -10.56
N PHE A 2 -17.61 27.75 -10.43
CA PHE A 2 -16.19 28.01 -10.69
C PHE A 2 -15.93 27.99 -12.19
N ASP A 3 -15.30 29.05 -12.74
CA ASP A 3 -15.08 29.23 -14.17
C ASP A 3 -13.63 29.67 -14.52
N ASP A 4 -13.36 29.92 -15.80
CA ASP A 4 -12.03 30.33 -16.27
C ASP A 4 -11.53 31.66 -15.65
N ASN A 5 -12.41 32.53 -15.22
CA ASN A 5 -12.00 33.76 -14.53
C ASN A 5 -11.50 33.43 -13.13
N ASP A 6 -12.13 32.46 -12.48
CA ASP A 6 -11.68 31.94 -11.17
C ASP A 6 -10.32 31.27 -11.31
N VAL A 7 -10.13 30.40 -12.32
CA VAL A 7 -8.81 29.78 -12.64
C VAL A 7 -7.75 30.88 -12.86
N ASN A 8 -8.08 31.90 -13.61
CA ASN A 8 -7.16 33.00 -13.88
C ASN A 8 -6.84 33.84 -12.64
N SER A 9 -7.67 33.81 -11.62
CA SER A 9 -7.47 34.51 -10.34
C SER A 9 -6.69 33.73 -9.30
N LEU A 10 -6.45 32.42 -9.54
CA LEU A 10 -5.70 31.55 -8.62
C LEU A 10 -4.29 32.11 -8.37
N SER A 11 -3.83 31.96 -7.12
CA SER A 11 -2.50 32.38 -6.66
C SER A 11 -1.83 31.32 -5.78
N ASN A 12 -2.17 30.04 -6.04
CA ASN A 12 -1.72 28.92 -5.24
C ASN A 12 -0.23 28.53 -5.46
N GLY A 13 0.42 29.08 -6.48
CA GLY A 13 1.85 28.81 -6.72
C GLY A 13 2.10 27.31 -6.91
N PHE A 14 3.14 26.79 -6.28
CA PHE A 14 3.48 25.35 -6.30
C PHE A 14 2.55 24.45 -5.47
N LYS A 15 1.57 25.01 -4.76
CA LYS A 15 0.53 24.22 -4.08
C LYS A 15 -0.52 23.77 -5.10
N LEU A 16 -0.15 22.84 -5.97
CA LEU A 16 -0.98 22.35 -7.07
C LEU A 16 -1.78 21.13 -6.61
N PRO A 17 -3.10 21.26 -6.34
CA PRO A 17 -3.91 20.12 -5.93
C PRO A 17 -4.14 19.14 -7.09
N PHE A 18 -4.40 17.89 -6.76
CA PHE A 18 -5.10 16.95 -7.62
C PHE A 18 -6.60 17.17 -7.45
N LEU A 19 -7.34 17.30 -8.54
CA LEU A 19 -8.76 17.67 -8.52
C LEU A 19 -9.63 16.58 -9.18
N THR A 20 -10.84 16.42 -8.66
CA THR A 20 -11.89 15.63 -9.28
C THR A 20 -13.06 16.54 -9.62
N THR A 21 -13.43 16.61 -10.89
CA THR A 21 -14.54 17.45 -11.38
C THR A 21 -15.49 16.59 -12.20
N LEU A 22 -16.09 15.56 -11.55
CA LEU A 22 -16.95 14.61 -12.21
C LEU A 22 -18.36 15.16 -12.44
N THR A 23 -18.41 16.31 -13.11
CA THR A 23 -19.65 16.93 -13.59
C THR A 23 -19.58 17.09 -15.11
N CYS A 24 -20.76 17.21 -15.73
CA CYS A 24 -20.88 17.24 -17.18
C CYS A 24 -19.91 18.24 -17.83
N ASP A 25 -19.21 17.80 -18.86
CA ASP A 25 -18.44 18.62 -19.79
C ASP A 25 -17.19 19.33 -19.21
N THR A 26 -16.82 19.04 -17.96
CA THR A 26 -15.64 19.67 -17.34
C THR A 26 -14.32 19.19 -17.91
N GLY A 27 -14.30 18.03 -18.56
CA GLY A 27 -13.15 17.42 -19.21
C GLY A 27 -13.28 17.29 -20.73
N SER A 28 -14.08 18.12 -21.38
CA SER A 28 -14.39 18.06 -22.83
C SER A 28 -13.24 18.57 -23.69
N PHE A 29 -12.09 17.92 -23.65
CA PHE A 29 -10.84 18.30 -24.33
C PHE A 29 -10.90 18.19 -25.87
N SER A 30 -11.95 17.64 -26.44
CA SER A 30 -12.16 17.57 -27.90
C SER A 30 -12.84 18.80 -28.47
N SER A 31 -13.20 19.78 -27.65
CA SER A 31 -13.82 21.04 -28.07
C SER A 31 -12.78 22.03 -28.60
N ASP A 32 -13.21 22.95 -29.49
CA ASP A 32 -12.39 24.07 -29.95
C ASP A 32 -12.13 25.11 -28.86
N VAL A 33 -12.87 25.05 -27.75
CA VAL A 33 -12.70 25.89 -26.56
C VAL A 33 -12.16 25.03 -25.44
N SER A 34 -11.10 25.47 -24.77
CA SER A 34 -10.53 24.77 -23.63
C SER A 34 -11.58 24.54 -22.54
N CYS A 35 -11.68 23.32 -22.03
CA CYS A 35 -12.51 23.01 -20.88
C CYS A 35 -11.83 23.49 -19.58
N ILE A 36 -12.60 23.53 -18.49
CA ILE A 36 -12.09 24.01 -17.20
C ILE A 36 -10.89 23.20 -16.69
N SER A 37 -10.85 21.90 -16.97
CA SER A 37 -9.73 21.03 -16.58
C SER A 37 -8.44 21.35 -17.33
N GLU A 38 -8.53 21.66 -18.64
CA GLU A 38 -7.37 22.15 -19.40
C GLU A 38 -6.91 23.52 -18.88
N SER A 39 -7.85 24.41 -18.57
CA SER A 39 -7.53 25.73 -18.00
C SER A 39 -6.79 25.60 -16.68
N LEU A 40 -7.19 24.67 -15.80
CA LEU A 40 -6.52 24.38 -14.53
C LEU A 40 -5.10 23.85 -14.70
N LEU A 41 -4.88 22.91 -15.63
CA LEU A 41 -3.54 22.34 -15.90
C LEU A 41 -2.59 23.34 -16.57
N ARG A 42 -3.13 24.25 -17.37
CA ARG A 42 -2.36 25.25 -18.15
C ARG A 42 -2.22 26.58 -17.45
N ALA A 43 -2.80 26.72 -16.26
CA ALA A 43 -2.72 27.95 -15.49
C ALA A 43 -1.27 28.25 -15.07
N GLY A 44 -0.96 29.55 -14.93
CA GLY A 44 0.40 30.00 -14.64
C GLY A 44 1.07 30.63 -15.87
N THR A 45 2.21 31.26 -15.65
CA THR A 45 2.94 32.01 -16.70
C THR A 45 4.21 31.28 -17.14
N SER A 46 4.73 30.38 -16.33
CA SER A 46 5.90 29.53 -16.59
C SER A 46 5.99 28.42 -15.56
N VAL A 47 6.90 27.46 -15.79
CA VAL A 47 7.23 26.40 -14.82
C VAL A 47 7.69 26.94 -13.47
N ASN A 48 8.28 28.13 -13.43
CA ASN A 48 8.74 28.80 -12.21
C ASN A 48 7.66 29.68 -11.54
N ASN A 49 6.50 29.79 -12.16
CA ASN A 49 5.35 30.56 -11.65
C ASN A 49 4.05 29.81 -11.98
N PRO A 50 3.89 28.58 -11.46
CA PRO A 50 2.71 27.77 -11.70
C PRO A 50 1.52 28.24 -10.86
N ARG A 51 0.33 27.82 -11.25
CA ARG A 51 -0.92 27.86 -10.48
C ARG A 51 -1.90 26.86 -11.08
N GLY A 52 -3.05 26.67 -10.46
CA GLY A 52 -4.05 25.72 -10.94
C GLY A 52 -3.89 24.34 -10.28
N ALA A 53 -3.78 23.27 -11.06
CA ALA A 53 -3.75 21.89 -10.58
C ALA A 53 -2.60 21.09 -11.20
N VAL A 54 -2.13 20.05 -10.50
CA VAL A 54 -1.14 19.09 -11.04
C VAL A 54 -1.78 18.01 -11.89
N GLY A 55 -3.05 17.69 -11.62
CA GLY A 55 -3.85 16.71 -12.36
C GLY A 55 -5.33 16.93 -12.08
N VAL A 56 -6.17 16.57 -13.03
CA VAL A 56 -7.62 16.67 -12.93
C VAL A 56 -8.28 15.43 -13.51
N VAL A 57 -9.12 14.75 -12.74
CA VAL A 57 -10.05 13.76 -13.27
C VAL A 57 -11.38 14.43 -13.55
N ALA A 58 -11.84 14.37 -14.78
CA ALA A 58 -12.98 15.11 -15.26
C ALA A 58 -13.82 14.33 -16.26
N THR A 59 -15.09 14.70 -16.39
CA THR A 59 -16.02 14.05 -17.32
C THR A 59 -16.01 14.75 -18.68
N ALA A 60 -15.70 13.99 -19.75
CA ALA A 60 -15.52 14.51 -21.10
C ALA A 60 -16.82 14.69 -21.90
N GLN A 61 -17.97 14.33 -21.33
CA GLN A 61 -19.25 14.36 -22.05
C GLN A 61 -20.30 15.21 -21.32
N PRO A 62 -21.16 15.94 -22.06
CA PRO A 62 -22.38 16.54 -21.50
C PRO A 62 -23.43 15.45 -21.22
N TYR A 63 -24.43 15.79 -20.43
CA TYR A 63 -25.58 14.94 -20.12
C TYR A 63 -25.25 13.62 -19.39
N THR A 64 -24.19 13.63 -18.58
CA THR A 64 -23.86 12.49 -17.72
C THR A 64 -24.80 12.38 -16.53
N HIS A 65 -24.84 11.21 -15.90
CA HIS A 65 -25.71 10.95 -14.76
C HIS A 65 -24.93 10.94 -13.46
N THR A 66 -25.42 11.68 -12.49
CA THR A 66 -24.75 11.89 -11.19
C THR A 66 -24.47 10.60 -10.45
N ALA A 67 -25.39 9.61 -10.50
CA ALA A 67 -25.22 8.34 -9.80
C ALA A 67 -23.92 7.62 -10.23
N PHE A 68 -23.64 7.54 -11.53
CA PHE A 68 -22.42 6.90 -12.03
C PHE A 68 -21.16 7.71 -11.71
N ASN A 69 -21.22 9.03 -11.90
CA ASN A 69 -20.08 9.91 -11.58
C ASN A 69 -19.73 9.87 -10.09
N ASN A 70 -20.75 9.82 -9.21
CA ASN A 70 -20.51 9.74 -7.77
C ASN A 70 -19.82 8.44 -7.36
N ILE A 71 -20.18 7.30 -7.97
CA ILE A 71 -19.51 6.02 -7.69
C ILE A 71 -18.03 6.12 -8.09
N VAL A 72 -17.72 6.66 -9.26
CA VAL A 72 -16.32 6.84 -9.68
C VAL A 72 -15.59 7.74 -8.68
N THR A 73 -16.18 8.88 -8.27
CA THR A 73 -15.58 9.77 -7.28
C THR A 73 -15.33 9.04 -5.95
N MET A 74 -16.34 8.37 -5.42
CA MET A 74 -16.24 7.64 -4.14
C MET A 74 -15.23 6.50 -4.22
N GLY A 75 -15.22 5.76 -5.33
CA GLY A 75 -14.22 4.72 -5.58
C GLY A 75 -12.80 5.26 -5.63
N MET A 76 -12.58 6.42 -6.26
CA MET A 76 -11.28 7.10 -6.27
C MET A 76 -10.80 7.44 -4.85
N TYR A 77 -11.65 8.09 -4.05
CA TYR A 77 -11.29 8.45 -2.67
C TYR A 77 -11.13 7.23 -1.76
N SER A 78 -11.96 6.21 -1.94
CA SER A 78 -11.76 4.92 -1.26
C SER A 78 -10.43 4.28 -1.67
N GLY A 79 -10.08 4.34 -2.96
CA GLY A 79 -8.78 3.91 -3.46
C GLY A 79 -7.63 4.60 -2.74
N ILE A 80 -7.69 5.92 -2.62
CA ILE A 80 -6.63 6.73 -1.99
C ILE A 80 -6.55 6.47 -0.48
N PHE A 81 -7.66 6.58 0.26
CA PHE A 81 -7.65 6.65 1.73
C PHE A 81 -7.89 5.31 2.42
N VAL A 82 -8.43 4.30 1.72
CA VAL A 82 -8.71 2.97 2.29
C VAL A 82 -7.79 1.91 1.72
N TYR A 83 -7.57 1.92 0.40
CA TYR A 83 -6.76 0.90 -0.29
C TYR A 83 -5.33 1.34 -0.60
N GLY A 84 -4.95 2.57 -0.25
CA GLY A 84 -3.58 3.04 -0.33
C GLY A 84 -3.08 3.33 -1.75
N ALA A 85 -3.96 3.69 -2.69
CA ALA A 85 -3.56 4.16 -4.02
C ALA A 85 -2.64 5.37 -3.91
N LYS A 86 -1.46 5.28 -4.51
CA LYS A 86 -0.40 6.29 -4.37
C LYS A 86 -0.37 7.28 -5.52
N THR A 87 -0.91 6.91 -6.68
CA THR A 87 -0.84 7.73 -7.89
C THR A 87 -2.21 8.13 -8.42
N ALA A 88 -2.24 9.18 -9.22
CA ALA A 88 -3.46 9.68 -9.86
C ALA A 88 -4.12 8.62 -10.76
N GLY A 89 -3.31 7.82 -11.45
CA GLY A 89 -3.79 6.73 -12.30
C GLY A 89 -4.42 5.60 -11.51
N GLU A 90 -3.76 5.15 -10.42
CA GLU A 90 -4.32 4.13 -9.52
C GLU A 90 -5.65 4.58 -8.92
N ALA A 91 -5.74 5.83 -8.46
CA ALA A 91 -6.98 6.37 -7.93
C ALA A 91 -8.12 6.28 -8.96
N LEU A 92 -7.88 6.66 -10.21
CA LEU A 92 -8.90 6.55 -11.27
C LEU A 92 -9.32 5.10 -11.51
N VAL A 93 -8.38 4.15 -11.54
CA VAL A 93 -8.68 2.72 -11.71
C VAL A 93 -9.58 2.20 -10.59
N TYR A 94 -9.35 2.59 -9.33
CA TYR A 94 -10.26 2.26 -8.22
C TYR A 94 -11.67 2.83 -8.44
N GLY A 95 -11.78 4.03 -8.96
CA GLY A 95 -13.06 4.63 -9.30
C GLY A 95 -13.82 3.86 -10.39
N GLU A 96 -13.15 3.46 -11.45
CA GLU A 96 -13.71 2.66 -12.54
C GLU A 96 -14.08 1.24 -12.09
N LEU A 97 -13.25 0.63 -11.23
CA LEU A 97 -13.52 -0.67 -10.62
C LEU A 97 -14.76 -0.60 -9.73
N ALA A 98 -14.88 0.41 -8.87
CA ALA A 98 -16.05 0.61 -8.03
C ALA A 98 -17.34 0.72 -8.87
N LEU A 99 -17.29 1.44 -9.99
CA LEU A 99 -18.42 1.54 -10.91
C LEU A 99 -18.78 0.18 -11.53
N SER A 100 -17.77 -0.62 -11.91
CA SER A 100 -17.97 -1.95 -12.47
C SER A 100 -18.58 -2.91 -11.45
N LEU A 101 -18.13 -2.85 -10.21
CA LEU A 101 -18.65 -3.67 -9.10
C LEU A 101 -20.08 -3.27 -8.72
N ALA A 102 -20.40 -1.97 -8.70
CA ALA A 102 -21.75 -1.48 -8.40
C ALA A 102 -22.77 -1.85 -9.49
N TYR A 103 -22.36 -1.95 -10.73
CA TYR A 103 -23.24 -2.29 -11.87
C TYR A 103 -22.65 -3.41 -12.74
N PRO A 104 -22.53 -4.64 -12.22
CA PRO A 104 -21.90 -5.74 -12.95
C PRO A 104 -22.65 -6.14 -14.23
N GLN A 105 -23.95 -5.84 -14.33
CA GLN A 105 -24.75 -6.09 -15.53
C GLN A 105 -24.60 -5.01 -16.60
N ASN A 106 -23.79 -3.98 -16.35
CA ASN A 106 -23.52 -2.88 -17.27
C ASN A 106 -24.79 -2.34 -17.99
N PRO A 107 -25.80 -1.83 -17.25
CA PRO A 107 -27.09 -1.45 -17.80
C PRO A 107 -26.92 -0.37 -18.88
N ASN A 108 -27.44 -0.63 -20.08
CA ASN A 108 -27.34 0.26 -21.24
C ASN A 108 -25.90 0.64 -21.64
N ASN A 109 -24.90 -0.19 -21.32
CA ASN A 109 -23.47 0.09 -21.47
C ASN A 109 -22.97 1.31 -20.66
N ASN A 110 -23.68 1.73 -19.64
CA ASN A 110 -23.32 2.93 -18.88
C ASN A 110 -21.98 2.78 -18.15
N VAL A 111 -21.67 1.61 -17.59
CA VAL A 111 -20.37 1.36 -16.95
C VAL A 111 -19.22 1.64 -17.92
N TYR A 112 -19.28 1.05 -19.11
CA TYR A 112 -18.29 1.27 -20.15
C TYR A 112 -18.18 2.74 -20.58
N TYR A 113 -19.34 3.41 -20.80
CA TYR A 113 -19.34 4.81 -21.21
C TYR A 113 -18.78 5.72 -20.12
N PHE A 114 -19.18 5.55 -18.86
CA PHE A 114 -18.71 6.40 -17.78
C PHE A 114 -17.24 6.16 -17.41
N ALA A 115 -16.74 4.91 -17.52
CA ALA A 115 -15.31 4.65 -17.42
C ALA A 115 -14.53 5.37 -18.54
N ALA A 116 -15.01 5.35 -19.78
CA ALA A 116 -14.36 6.04 -20.88
C ALA A 116 -14.49 7.58 -20.85
N TRP A 117 -15.56 8.10 -20.25
CA TRP A 117 -15.80 9.54 -20.18
C TRP A 117 -15.08 10.23 -19.00
N ASN A 118 -14.82 9.50 -17.94
CA ASN A 118 -14.08 10.02 -16.80
C ASN A 118 -12.58 9.87 -17.06
N SER A 119 -11.96 10.96 -17.49
CA SER A 119 -10.60 10.96 -17.98
C SER A 119 -9.66 11.70 -17.05
N LEU A 120 -8.46 11.16 -16.84
CA LEU A 120 -7.37 11.86 -16.19
C LEU A 120 -6.68 12.80 -17.18
N MET A 121 -6.66 14.07 -16.86
CA MET A 121 -5.79 15.06 -17.47
C MET A 121 -4.61 15.32 -16.54
N GLY A 122 -3.42 14.96 -16.96
CA GLY A 122 -2.19 14.99 -16.17
C GLY A 122 -1.38 13.70 -16.39
N ASP A 123 -0.34 13.53 -15.59
CA ASP A 123 0.46 12.32 -15.59
C ASP A 123 -0.14 11.28 -14.62
N ALA A 124 -0.39 10.07 -15.12
CA ALA A 124 -0.96 8.97 -14.31
C ALA A 124 -0.02 8.53 -13.17
N SER A 125 1.30 8.75 -13.33
CA SER A 125 2.30 8.44 -12.31
C SER A 125 2.46 9.54 -11.25
N THR A 126 1.69 10.65 -11.35
CA THR A 126 1.72 11.72 -10.34
C THR A 126 1.39 11.15 -8.97
N ILE A 127 2.34 11.25 -8.04
CA ILE A 127 2.17 10.82 -6.65
C ILE A 127 1.20 11.78 -5.94
N LEU A 128 0.20 11.21 -5.28
CA LEU A 128 -0.79 11.94 -4.50
C LEU A 128 -0.29 12.13 -3.07
N TRP A 129 -0.28 13.36 -2.59
CA TRP A 129 0.01 13.67 -1.19
C TRP A 129 -1.28 13.58 -0.38
N THR A 130 -1.24 12.75 0.65
CA THR A 130 -2.40 12.43 1.50
C THR A 130 -2.22 12.90 2.95
N ASP A 131 -1.04 13.40 3.27
CA ASP A 131 -0.70 13.94 4.59
C ASP A 131 0.13 15.23 4.46
N THR A 132 0.46 15.84 5.60
CA THR A 132 1.35 16.99 5.65
C THR A 132 2.75 16.60 5.17
N PRO A 133 3.29 17.25 4.12
CA PRO A 133 4.58 16.87 3.57
C PRO A 133 5.71 17.02 4.59
N ARG A 134 6.50 15.95 4.77
CA ARG A 134 7.71 15.95 5.59
C ARG A 134 8.90 16.47 4.80
N THR A 135 9.83 17.14 5.45
CA THR A 135 11.09 17.55 4.84
C THR A 135 12.11 16.44 4.99
N LEU A 136 12.72 16.02 3.87
CA LEU A 136 13.74 14.98 3.87
C LEU A 136 15.15 15.58 4.04
N ILE A 137 15.96 14.88 4.82
CA ILE A 137 17.39 15.14 4.99
C ILE A 137 18.14 13.87 4.57
N ALA A 138 19.04 14.00 3.60
CA ALA A 138 19.88 12.91 3.12
C ALA A 138 21.30 13.08 3.71
N ASN A 139 21.70 12.20 4.60
CA ASN A 139 23.02 12.19 5.19
C ASN A 139 23.89 11.15 4.48
N HIS A 140 25.04 11.55 3.97
CA HIS A 140 26.00 10.69 3.29
C HIS A 140 27.42 11.28 3.34
N LEU A 141 28.39 10.52 2.87
CA LEU A 141 29.77 11.02 2.72
C LEU A 141 29.84 12.03 1.58
N ASP A 142 30.63 13.10 1.76
CA ASP A 142 30.88 14.13 0.73
C ASP A 142 31.87 13.66 -0.35
N ASN A 143 32.71 12.65 -0.06
CA ASN A 143 33.70 12.10 -0.95
C ASN A 143 33.73 10.58 -0.84
N VAL A 144 33.71 9.91 -1.97
CA VAL A 144 33.75 8.45 -2.08
C VAL A 144 34.83 8.04 -3.05
N SER A 145 35.63 7.03 -2.68
CA SER A 145 36.69 6.47 -3.53
C SER A 145 36.30 5.06 -3.95
N MET A 146 35.99 4.88 -5.24
CA MET A 146 35.81 3.56 -5.84
C MET A 146 37.02 2.67 -5.58
N GLY A 147 36.79 1.40 -5.27
CA GLY A 147 37.87 0.48 -4.93
C GLY A 147 38.25 0.49 -3.44
N THR A 148 37.86 1.55 -2.68
CA THR A 148 37.81 1.52 -1.21
C THR A 148 36.40 1.21 -0.77
N ASP A 149 35.41 1.81 -1.44
CA ASP A 149 34.01 1.66 -1.13
C ASP A 149 33.21 1.41 -2.42
N ASN A 150 32.77 0.19 -2.63
CA ASN A 150 31.85 -0.13 -3.72
C ASN A 150 30.39 0.05 -3.28
N ILE A 151 30.17 0.35 -2.01
CA ILE A 151 28.88 0.61 -1.40
C ILE A 151 28.82 2.06 -0.95
N PHE A 152 27.71 2.70 -1.27
CA PHE A 152 27.40 4.03 -0.80
C PHE A 152 26.09 3.98 0.01
N THR A 153 26.14 4.45 1.24
CA THR A 153 24.98 4.49 2.12
C THR A 153 24.47 5.92 2.22
N VAL A 154 23.17 6.10 1.99
CA VAL A 154 22.44 7.34 2.23
C VAL A 154 21.45 7.11 3.36
N GLN A 155 21.65 7.77 4.50
CA GLN A 155 20.68 7.79 5.58
C GLN A 155 19.63 8.86 5.30
N VAL A 156 18.39 8.43 5.17
CA VAL A 156 17.22 9.31 4.98
C VAL A 156 16.49 9.49 6.30
N ILE A 157 16.42 10.73 6.76
CA ILE A 157 15.68 11.11 7.97
C ILE A 157 14.74 12.27 7.66
N ASP A 158 13.72 12.48 8.50
CA ASP A 158 12.86 13.66 8.46
C ASP A 158 13.39 14.81 9.32
N GLU A 159 12.66 15.92 9.35
CA GLU A 159 12.99 17.11 10.16
C GLU A 159 13.01 16.87 11.68
N ASN A 160 12.48 15.74 12.15
CA ASN A 160 12.48 15.32 13.55
C ASN A 160 13.59 14.30 13.85
N GLU A 161 14.53 14.11 12.92
CA GLU A 161 15.61 13.10 12.99
C GLU A 161 15.10 11.65 13.02
N SER A 162 13.86 11.40 12.60
CA SER A 162 13.29 10.05 12.53
C SER A 162 13.66 9.39 11.19
N PRO A 163 14.05 8.10 11.17
CA PRO A 163 14.34 7.39 9.94
C PRO A 163 13.12 7.32 9.02
N VAL A 164 13.34 7.46 7.72
CA VAL A 164 12.28 7.37 6.70
C VAL A 164 12.49 6.09 5.90
N SER A 165 11.62 5.13 6.11
CA SER A 165 11.56 3.87 5.37
C SER A 165 10.86 4.06 4.01
N GLY A 166 11.30 3.32 2.99
CA GLY A 166 10.67 3.33 1.66
C GLY A 166 10.92 4.61 0.84
N ALA A 167 11.90 5.43 1.23
CA ALA A 167 12.32 6.55 0.41
C ALA A 167 13.16 6.06 -0.79
N ASN A 168 12.86 6.55 -1.98
CA ASN A 168 13.65 6.26 -3.18
C ASN A 168 14.84 7.22 -3.27
N VAL A 169 16.03 6.67 -3.22
CA VAL A 169 17.32 7.38 -3.37
C VAL A 169 17.83 7.14 -4.78
N ASN A 170 17.98 8.19 -5.56
CA ASN A 170 18.53 8.15 -6.91
C ASN A 170 19.90 8.84 -6.95
N LEU A 171 20.89 8.15 -7.50
CA LEU A 171 22.19 8.71 -7.85
C LEU A 171 22.25 9.00 -9.37
N ASN A 172 22.75 10.15 -9.73
CA ASN A 172 22.97 10.52 -11.15
C ASN A 172 24.40 11.01 -11.37
N LEU A 173 25.12 10.35 -12.27
CA LEU A 173 26.41 10.80 -12.79
C LEU A 173 26.47 10.59 -14.31
N ASN A 174 26.62 11.66 -15.10
CA ASN A 174 26.75 11.60 -16.56
C ASN A 174 25.68 10.74 -17.25
N ASP A 175 24.38 10.94 -16.89
CA ASP A 175 23.24 10.16 -17.39
C ASP A 175 23.23 8.67 -16.98
N ILE A 176 24.08 8.26 -16.05
CA ILE A 176 23.96 6.96 -15.38
C ILE A 176 23.12 7.15 -14.13
N TYR A 177 22.03 6.38 -14.01
CA TYR A 177 21.11 6.43 -12.89
C TYR A 177 21.16 5.12 -12.10
N ILE A 178 21.26 5.24 -10.78
CA ILE A 178 21.20 4.11 -9.85
C ILE A 178 20.15 4.44 -8.79
N ASN A 179 19.29 3.48 -8.46
CA ASN A 179 18.24 3.65 -7.46
C ASN A 179 18.37 2.62 -6.35
N ALA A 180 18.05 3.04 -5.13
CA ALA A 180 17.84 2.16 -3.99
C ALA A 180 16.72 2.68 -3.11
N MET A 181 16.07 1.80 -2.37
CA MET A 181 15.05 2.16 -1.38
C MET A 181 15.67 2.16 0.02
N SER A 182 15.25 3.09 0.88
CA SER A 182 15.67 3.08 2.28
C SER A 182 14.91 2.02 3.08
N GLY A 183 15.64 1.29 3.94
CA GLY A 183 15.08 0.32 4.88
C GLY A 183 14.39 0.97 6.10
N GLU A 184 13.96 0.15 7.06
CA GLU A 184 13.31 0.61 8.31
C GLU A 184 14.20 1.54 9.15
N ASP A 185 15.51 1.38 9.05
CA ASP A 185 16.52 2.21 9.70
C ASP A 185 16.80 3.53 8.96
N GLY A 186 16.11 3.78 7.84
CA GLY A 186 16.29 4.93 6.97
C GLY A 186 17.50 4.85 6.04
N ASN A 187 18.26 3.75 6.03
CA ASN A 187 19.44 3.62 5.19
C ASN A 187 19.11 3.03 3.81
N ALA A 188 19.52 3.72 2.76
CA ALA A 188 19.55 3.19 1.40
C ALA A 188 20.99 2.77 1.07
N ILE A 189 21.19 1.51 0.71
CA ILE A 189 22.49 0.95 0.34
C ILE A 189 22.55 0.82 -1.16
N ILE A 190 23.56 1.42 -1.75
CA ILE A 190 23.67 1.56 -3.20
C ILE A 190 24.97 0.93 -3.67
N ASP A 191 24.87 0.00 -4.63
CA ASP A 191 26.02 -0.56 -5.34
C ASP A 191 26.56 0.46 -6.35
N LEU A 192 27.80 0.89 -6.16
CA LEU A 192 28.50 1.83 -7.05
C LEU A 192 29.20 1.16 -8.24
N ASN A 193 29.17 -0.17 -8.37
CA ASN A 193 29.90 -0.87 -9.44
C ASN A 193 29.51 -0.39 -10.84
N ASN A 194 28.28 0.06 -11.03
CA ASN A 194 27.82 0.67 -12.29
C ASN A 194 28.50 2.02 -12.61
N LEU A 195 29.14 2.65 -11.61
CA LEU A 195 29.94 3.87 -11.78
C LEU A 195 31.45 3.59 -11.92
N SER A 196 31.86 2.32 -12.04
CA SER A 196 33.25 1.94 -12.22
C SER A 196 33.85 2.64 -13.43
N GLY A 197 35.04 3.22 -13.26
CA GLY A 197 35.71 4.02 -14.29
C GLY A 197 35.14 5.44 -14.47
N GLN A 198 34.14 5.83 -13.72
CA GLN A 198 33.57 7.19 -13.70
C GLN A 198 34.13 7.99 -12.52
N SER A 199 34.24 9.31 -12.68
CA SER A 199 34.61 10.23 -11.60
C SER A 199 33.91 11.56 -11.80
N GLY A 200 33.64 12.28 -10.73
CA GLY A 200 32.97 13.57 -10.76
C GLY A 200 31.95 13.77 -9.66
N GLU A 201 31.15 14.80 -9.80
CA GLU A 201 30.07 15.10 -8.87
C GLU A 201 28.86 14.24 -9.18
N VAL A 202 28.44 13.44 -8.20
CA VAL A 202 27.22 12.60 -8.25
C VAL A 202 26.10 13.34 -7.55
N VAL A 203 24.98 13.55 -8.23
CA VAL A 203 23.78 14.14 -7.64
C VAL A 203 22.98 13.04 -6.95
N VAL A 204 22.57 13.30 -5.71
CA VAL A 204 21.74 12.42 -4.89
C VAL A 204 20.37 13.06 -4.76
N THR A 205 19.33 12.43 -5.31
CA THR A 205 17.95 12.89 -5.20
C THR A 205 17.16 11.89 -4.38
N VAL A 206 16.49 12.35 -3.33
CA VAL A 206 15.65 11.51 -2.45
C VAL A 206 14.20 11.94 -2.53
N THR A 207 13.32 10.97 -2.75
CA THR A 207 11.87 11.19 -2.85
C THR A 207 11.12 10.12 -2.04
N CYS A 208 9.96 10.49 -1.48
CA CYS A 208 9.00 9.55 -0.92
C CYS A 208 7.57 10.10 -1.02
N GLN A 209 6.57 9.26 -0.70
CA GLN A 209 5.19 9.74 -0.60
C GLN A 209 5.06 10.71 0.59
N ASP A 210 4.28 11.78 0.41
CA ASP A 210 4.08 12.83 1.42
C ASP A 210 5.39 13.46 1.90
N CYS A 211 6.37 13.61 0.99
CA CYS A 211 7.67 14.21 1.30
C CYS A 211 8.05 15.31 0.30
N VAL A 212 8.67 16.35 0.82
CA VAL A 212 9.40 17.30 -0.02
C VAL A 212 10.73 16.65 -0.39
N TYR A 213 11.04 16.55 -1.68
CA TYR A 213 12.30 15.94 -2.15
C TYR A 213 13.53 16.63 -1.58
N SER A 214 14.60 15.86 -1.38
CA SER A 214 15.92 16.37 -1.02
C SER A 214 16.89 16.16 -2.18
N GLU A 215 17.76 17.12 -2.42
CA GLU A 215 18.83 17.02 -3.42
C GLU A 215 20.15 17.46 -2.80
N THR A 216 21.15 16.59 -2.88
CA THR A 216 22.52 16.78 -2.38
C THR A 216 23.51 16.27 -3.41
N SER A 217 24.80 16.31 -3.15
CA SER A 217 25.83 15.73 -4.03
C SER A 217 27.06 15.26 -3.26
N PHE A 218 27.81 14.34 -3.85
CA PHE A 218 29.13 13.93 -3.38
C PHE A 218 30.12 13.83 -4.55
N VAL A 219 31.41 13.79 -4.24
CA VAL A 219 32.49 13.63 -5.26
C VAL A 219 32.93 12.17 -5.30
N LEU A 220 32.82 11.55 -6.48
CA LEU A 220 33.33 10.20 -6.75
C LEU A 220 34.72 10.24 -7.33
N ASN A 221 35.66 9.50 -6.73
CA ASN A 221 37.05 9.33 -7.16
C ASN A 221 37.35 7.86 -7.48
N GLN A 222 38.41 7.59 -8.26
CA GLN A 222 38.82 6.24 -8.69
C GLN A 222 40.20 5.88 -8.12
N GLU A 223 40.28 5.58 -6.82
CA GLU A 223 41.55 5.13 -6.18
C GLU A 223 41.25 3.95 -5.23
N SER A 224 41.94 2.82 -5.44
CA SER A 224 41.86 1.65 -4.55
C SER A 224 42.97 1.65 -3.52
N VAL A 225 42.63 1.39 -2.25
CA VAL A 225 43.55 1.29 -1.10
C VAL A 225 43.42 -0.02 -0.32
N PHE A 226 42.45 -0.88 -0.65
CA PHE A 226 42.18 -2.15 0.03
C PHE A 226 42.21 -3.35 -0.95
N PRO A 227 42.32 -4.61 -0.44
CA PRO A 227 42.16 -5.81 -1.24
C PRO A 227 40.74 -5.89 -1.82
N GLU A 228 40.63 -6.43 -3.02
CA GLU A 228 39.38 -6.63 -3.72
C GLU A 228 38.88 -8.08 -3.60
N ILE A 229 37.61 -8.26 -3.34
CA ILE A 229 36.95 -9.56 -3.29
C ILE A 229 36.73 -10.07 -4.71
N LEU A 230 37.09 -11.32 -4.95
CA LEU A 230 36.76 -12.00 -6.19
C LEU A 230 35.34 -12.54 -6.09
N GLY A 231 34.35 -11.78 -6.52
CA GLY A 231 32.93 -12.08 -6.38
C GLY A 231 32.51 -13.47 -6.90
N ALA A 232 33.14 -13.96 -7.97
CA ALA A 232 32.92 -15.31 -8.49
C ALA A 232 33.43 -16.44 -7.57
N SER A 233 34.16 -16.11 -6.49
CA SER A 233 34.69 -17.08 -5.53
C SER A 233 33.83 -17.25 -4.28
N LEU A 234 32.72 -16.54 -4.15
CA LEU A 234 31.83 -16.62 -2.99
C LEU A 234 31.19 -17.99 -2.91
N LEU A 235 31.41 -18.65 -1.78
CA LEU A 235 30.81 -19.94 -1.42
C LEU A 235 30.10 -19.78 -0.08
N PHE A 236 28.99 -20.44 0.11
CA PHE A 236 28.30 -20.52 1.40
C PHE A 236 27.81 -21.95 1.67
N GLU A 237 27.83 -22.34 2.93
CA GLU A 237 27.36 -23.62 3.43
C GLU A 237 26.45 -23.39 4.65
N GLU A 238 25.31 -24.04 4.67
CA GLU A 238 24.37 -24.04 5.80
C GLU A 238 24.93 -24.90 6.93
N ILE A 239 25.08 -24.33 8.12
CA ILE A 239 25.82 -24.98 9.21
C ILE A 239 25.00 -25.25 10.46
N ASN A 240 23.74 -24.80 10.56
CA ASN A 240 22.91 -25.04 11.73
C ASN A 240 21.94 -26.22 11.54
N THR A 241 21.46 -26.79 12.66
CA THR A 241 20.51 -27.90 12.67
C THR A 241 19.07 -27.52 12.36
N SER A 242 18.76 -26.24 12.32
CA SER A 242 17.46 -25.70 11.91
C SER A 242 17.41 -25.38 10.43
N SER A 243 18.51 -25.53 9.72
CA SER A 243 18.57 -25.45 8.27
C SER A 243 17.96 -26.68 7.61
N ASN A 244 17.29 -26.48 6.48
CA ASN A 244 16.76 -27.59 5.67
C ASN A 244 17.84 -28.24 4.80
N GLN A 245 19.02 -27.64 4.70
CA GLN A 245 20.19 -28.09 3.92
C GLN A 245 19.86 -28.35 2.44
N ASP A 246 19.04 -27.50 1.85
CA ASP A 246 18.63 -27.63 0.45
C ASP A 246 19.60 -26.95 -0.54
N GLY A 247 20.60 -26.22 -0.03
CA GLY A 247 21.60 -25.49 -0.81
C GLY A 247 21.17 -24.09 -1.23
N PHE A 248 20.01 -23.63 -0.72
CA PHE A 248 19.52 -22.27 -0.90
C PHE A 248 19.56 -21.54 0.45
N VAL A 249 19.91 -20.27 0.44
CA VAL A 249 19.91 -19.47 1.67
C VAL A 249 18.49 -19.05 2.03
N ASN A 250 18.01 -19.45 3.20
CA ASN A 250 16.67 -19.18 3.68
C ASN A 250 16.65 -18.32 4.96
N PRO A 251 15.56 -17.62 5.25
CA PRO A 251 15.39 -16.90 6.51
C PRO A 251 15.52 -17.82 7.73
N GLY A 252 16.27 -17.39 8.74
CA GLY A 252 16.52 -18.13 9.98
C GLY A 252 17.71 -19.09 9.93
N GLU A 253 18.43 -19.17 8.81
CA GLU A 253 19.59 -20.04 8.67
C GLU A 253 20.88 -19.40 9.14
N GLN A 254 21.84 -20.25 9.49
CA GLN A 254 23.21 -19.85 9.80
C GLN A 254 24.13 -20.40 8.71
N LEU A 255 24.94 -19.51 8.15
CA LEU A 255 25.83 -19.79 7.03
C LEU A 255 27.30 -19.71 7.47
N SER A 256 28.15 -20.58 6.90
CA SER A 256 29.59 -20.36 6.77
C SER A 256 29.88 -19.81 5.37
N ILE A 257 30.60 -18.72 5.31
CA ILE A 257 30.88 -17.98 4.06
C ILE A 257 32.36 -17.91 3.81
N ASP A 258 32.77 -18.33 2.61
CA ASP A 258 34.13 -18.33 2.14
C ASP A 258 34.26 -17.53 0.84
N PHE A 259 35.37 -16.78 0.66
CA PHE A 259 35.71 -16.10 -0.58
C PHE A 259 37.17 -15.76 -0.69
N TYR A 260 37.66 -15.50 -1.92
CA TYR A 260 39.01 -15.05 -2.15
C TYR A 260 39.07 -13.52 -2.24
N MET A 261 40.12 -12.95 -1.66
CA MET A 261 40.50 -11.54 -1.85
C MET A 261 41.88 -11.43 -2.50
N THR A 262 42.07 -10.43 -3.37
CA THR A 262 43.36 -10.13 -4.02
C THR A 262 43.77 -8.70 -3.75
N ASN A 263 45.01 -8.51 -3.34
CA ASN A 263 45.56 -7.16 -3.17
C ASN A 263 46.03 -6.59 -4.52
N TYR A 264 45.22 -5.78 -5.13
CA TYR A 264 45.55 -5.01 -6.34
C TYR A 264 46.10 -3.61 -6.04
N SER A 265 46.21 -3.24 -4.76
CA SER A 265 46.74 -1.93 -4.37
C SER A 265 48.25 -1.81 -4.64
N GLY A 266 48.77 -0.61 -4.53
CA GLY A 266 50.21 -0.33 -4.74
C GLY A 266 51.11 -0.68 -3.55
N ALA A 267 50.60 -1.28 -2.46
CA ALA A 267 51.34 -1.59 -1.23
C ALA A 267 50.91 -2.90 -0.59
N SER A 268 51.84 -3.55 0.16
CA SER A 268 51.46 -4.65 1.06
C SER A 268 50.62 -4.13 2.20
N MET A 269 49.66 -4.94 2.66
CA MET A 269 48.71 -4.61 3.74
C MET A 269 48.89 -5.54 4.93
N GLU A 270 48.81 -5.00 6.13
CA GLU A 270 48.98 -5.74 7.39
C GLU A 270 47.75 -5.64 8.27
N ASP A 271 47.51 -6.65 9.12
CA ASP A 271 46.42 -6.70 10.10
C ASP A 271 45.04 -6.40 9.50
N ILE A 272 44.71 -7.06 8.39
CA ILE A 272 43.43 -6.92 7.71
C ILE A 272 42.36 -7.70 8.48
N ASN A 273 41.32 -7.02 8.86
CA ASN A 273 40.12 -7.61 9.49
C ASN A 273 38.96 -7.60 8.49
N VAL A 274 38.27 -8.71 8.41
CA VAL A 274 37.12 -8.90 7.51
C VAL A 274 35.92 -9.40 8.33
N GLU A 275 34.80 -8.74 8.19
CA GLU A 275 33.51 -9.15 8.72
C GLU A 275 32.41 -8.91 7.69
N ILE A 276 31.28 -9.62 7.80
CA ILE A 276 30.11 -9.40 6.93
C ILE A 276 29.10 -8.54 7.69
N ARG A 277 28.53 -7.57 6.99
CA ARG A 277 27.47 -6.69 7.49
C ARG A 277 26.34 -6.59 6.48
N SER A 278 25.13 -6.25 6.98
CA SER A 278 24.04 -5.74 6.18
C SER A 278 23.33 -4.65 6.99
N SER A 279 23.25 -3.43 6.49
CA SER A 279 22.60 -2.34 7.20
C SER A 279 21.07 -2.44 7.13
N GLN A 280 20.50 -3.04 6.09
CA GLN A 280 19.05 -3.23 5.96
C GLN A 280 18.49 -4.16 7.03
N LEU A 281 19.30 -5.14 7.48
CA LEU A 281 18.90 -6.15 8.47
C LEU A 281 19.54 -5.94 9.84
N SER A 282 20.36 -4.91 10.00
CA SER A 282 21.20 -4.71 11.21
C SER A 282 22.01 -5.97 11.58
N VAL A 283 22.45 -6.73 10.57
CA VAL A 283 23.15 -8.00 10.73
C VAL A 283 24.66 -7.79 10.61
N THR A 284 25.38 -8.45 11.47
CA THR A 284 26.84 -8.55 11.43
C THR A 284 27.24 -10.01 11.57
N SER A 285 28.32 -10.45 10.90
CA SER A 285 28.86 -11.79 11.12
C SER A 285 29.22 -12.02 12.60
N GLU A 286 29.03 -13.26 13.09
CA GLU A 286 29.35 -13.62 14.49
C GLU A 286 30.83 -13.52 14.80
N ASN A 287 31.68 -13.62 13.78
CA ASN A 287 33.13 -13.59 13.91
C ASN A 287 33.74 -12.60 12.91
N THR A 288 34.99 -12.24 13.18
CA THR A 288 35.87 -11.44 12.32
C THR A 288 37.09 -12.28 11.98
N ILE A 289 37.44 -12.33 10.69
CA ILE A 289 38.66 -13.03 10.24
C ILE A 289 39.80 -12.03 10.15
N ASN A 290 40.91 -12.34 10.81
CA ASN A 290 42.14 -11.52 10.75
C ASN A 290 43.14 -12.18 9.78
N ILE A 291 43.60 -11.39 8.82
CA ILE A 291 44.65 -11.77 7.86
C ILE A 291 45.89 -10.97 8.19
N PRO A 292 47.01 -11.60 8.64
CA PRO A 292 48.17 -10.90 9.13
C PRO A 292 48.86 -10.03 8.08
N ASN A 293 48.92 -10.50 6.82
CA ASN A 293 49.57 -9.77 5.71
C ASN A 293 49.01 -10.23 4.36
N ILE A 294 48.87 -9.29 3.42
CA ILE A 294 48.58 -9.55 2.00
C ILE A 294 49.51 -8.73 1.14
N ASP A 295 50.48 -9.41 0.47
CA ASP A 295 51.43 -8.74 -0.43
C ASP A 295 50.75 -8.29 -1.73
N ILE A 296 51.40 -7.36 -2.43
CA ILE A 296 50.95 -6.86 -3.74
C ILE A 296 50.74 -8.05 -4.70
N GLY A 297 49.55 -8.16 -5.28
CA GLY A 297 49.15 -9.23 -6.20
C GLY A 297 48.89 -10.59 -5.54
N GLN A 298 49.02 -10.69 -4.23
CA GLN A 298 48.70 -11.92 -3.50
C GLN A 298 47.18 -12.08 -3.40
N THR A 299 46.71 -13.35 -3.57
CA THR A 299 45.36 -13.78 -3.30
C THR A 299 45.37 -14.61 -2.02
N VAL A 300 44.40 -14.34 -1.13
CA VAL A 300 44.18 -15.05 0.13
C VAL A 300 42.75 -15.55 0.18
N LEU A 301 42.55 -16.66 0.87
CA LEU A 301 41.21 -17.20 1.16
C LEU A 301 40.76 -16.68 2.52
N VAL A 302 39.58 -16.14 2.59
CA VAL A 302 38.81 -15.84 3.81
C VAL A 302 37.84 -16.99 4.01
N GLU A 303 37.94 -17.69 5.13
CA GLU A 303 37.15 -18.90 5.43
C GLU A 303 36.41 -18.72 6.74
N ASP A 304 35.28 -19.46 6.88
CA ASP A 304 34.52 -19.59 8.11
C ASP A 304 33.96 -18.26 8.69
N LEU A 305 33.53 -17.33 7.84
CA LEU A 305 32.72 -16.20 8.28
C LEU A 305 31.31 -16.67 8.57
N ILE A 306 30.86 -16.54 9.82
CA ILE A 306 29.57 -17.06 10.26
C ILE A 306 28.52 -15.95 10.21
N LEU A 307 27.48 -16.15 9.41
CA LEU A 307 26.38 -15.21 9.23
C LEU A 307 25.04 -15.84 9.60
N ASN A 308 24.26 -15.15 10.43
CA ASN A 308 22.88 -15.53 10.73
C ASN A 308 21.91 -14.73 9.86
N ILE A 309 21.05 -15.41 9.13
CA ILE A 309 19.98 -14.80 8.36
C ILE A 309 18.77 -14.61 9.27
N PRO A 310 18.24 -13.39 9.47
CA PRO A 310 17.06 -13.19 10.30
C PRO A 310 15.83 -13.95 9.78
N PRO A 311 15.01 -14.55 10.65
CA PRO A 311 13.82 -15.30 10.24
C PRO A 311 12.67 -14.41 9.73
N SER A 312 12.76 -13.08 9.90
CA SER A 312 11.71 -12.12 9.52
C SER A 312 11.80 -11.62 8.09
N ILE A 313 12.80 -12.05 7.31
CA ILE A 313 12.95 -11.62 5.91
C ILE A 313 11.80 -12.14 5.06
N THR A 314 11.25 -11.27 4.21
CA THR A 314 10.21 -11.62 3.23
C THR A 314 10.75 -11.58 1.80
N ILE A 315 10.01 -12.18 0.86
CA ILE A 315 10.38 -12.23 -0.57
C ILE A 315 10.55 -10.84 -1.21
N ASP A 316 9.88 -9.82 -0.65
CA ASP A 316 9.95 -8.44 -1.16
C ASP A 316 11.19 -7.68 -0.68
N GLU A 317 11.97 -8.28 0.22
CA GLU A 317 13.18 -7.72 0.78
C GLU A 317 14.41 -8.34 0.10
N GLU A 318 15.16 -7.53 -0.65
CA GLU A 318 16.45 -7.92 -1.21
C GLU A 318 17.60 -7.30 -0.40
N PRO A 319 18.03 -7.94 0.72
CA PRO A 319 19.05 -7.37 1.57
C PRO A 319 20.42 -7.36 0.86
N VAL A 320 21.12 -6.25 0.99
CA VAL A 320 22.49 -6.13 0.50
C VAL A 320 23.46 -6.52 1.61
N PHE A 321 24.24 -7.55 1.37
CA PHE A 321 25.36 -7.95 2.23
C PHE A 321 26.66 -7.38 1.70
N TYR A 322 27.57 -7.04 2.60
CA TYR A 322 28.90 -6.57 2.23
C TYR A 322 29.96 -7.03 3.22
N ALA A 323 31.16 -7.30 2.72
CA ALA A 323 32.30 -7.46 3.57
C ALA A 323 32.83 -6.09 3.95
N ASN A 324 32.93 -5.84 5.25
CA ASN A 324 33.63 -4.70 5.81
C ASN A 324 35.07 -5.10 6.04
N ILE A 325 36.00 -4.41 5.36
CA ILE A 325 37.44 -4.68 5.39
C ILE A 325 38.12 -3.50 6.06
N SER A 326 38.81 -3.74 7.15
CA SER A 326 39.59 -2.74 7.87
C SER A 326 41.01 -3.22 8.12
N GLY A 327 41.94 -2.33 8.30
CA GLY A 327 43.32 -2.74 8.61
C GLY A 327 44.38 -1.68 8.38
N ASN A 328 45.66 -2.08 8.47
CA ASN A 328 46.83 -1.27 8.19
C ASN A 328 46.95 -0.03 9.11
N ASN A 329 46.49 -0.12 10.36
CA ASN A 329 46.41 1.01 11.31
C ASN A 329 45.60 2.22 10.75
N SER A 330 44.76 1.99 9.76
CA SER A 330 43.94 2.98 9.10
C SER A 330 42.63 3.20 9.87
N SER A 331 42.17 4.44 9.91
CA SER A 331 40.79 4.77 10.32
C SER A 331 39.79 4.65 9.17
N VAL A 332 40.25 4.12 8.02
CA VAL A 332 39.47 3.93 6.81
C VAL A 332 39.08 2.46 6.72
N GLU A 333 37.87 2.21 6.34
CA GLU A 333 37.28 0.88 6.08
C GLU A 333 36.88 0.80 4.61
N SER A 334 36.85 -0.40 4.06
CA SER A 334 36.32 -0.69 2.72
C SER A 334 35.08 -1.58 2.86
N ASN A 335 34.02 -1.27 2.14
CA ASN A 335 32.79 -2.05 2.11
C ASN A 335 32.58 -2.59 0.70
N GLN A 336 32.63 -3.91 0.55
CA GLN A 336 32.54 -4.56 -0.76
C GLN A 336 31.38 -5.55 -0.80
N ILE A 337 30.51 -5.42 -1.81
CA ILE A 337 29.28 -6.21 -1.93
C ILE A 337 29.56 -7.70 -2.06
N LEU A 338 28.77 -8.47 -1.31
CA LEU A 338 28.65 -9.91 -1.42
C LEU A 338 27.24 -10.24 -1.91
N TYR A 339 27.15 -10.86 -3.07
CA TYR A 339 25.86 -11.30 -3.62
C TYR A 339 25.44 -12.63 -3.00
N ILE A 340 24.69 -12.54 -1.91
CA ILE A 340 24.10 -13.69 -1.20
C ILE A 340 22.61 -13.69 -1.50
N PRO A 341 22.12 -14.47 -2.46
CA PRO A 341 20.70 -14.52 -2.78
C PRO A 341 19.95 -15.21 -1.64
N ILE A 342 18.91 -14.58 -1.14
CA ILE A 342 18.02 -15.14 -0.13
C ILE A 342 16.74 -15.58 -0.81
N TYR A 343 16.37 -16.85 -0.58
CA TYR A 343 15.13 -17.43 -1.07
C TYR A 343 14.14 -17.50 0.08
N SER A 344 13.04 -16.77 -0.01
CA SER A 344 12.04 -16.72 1.07
C SER A 344 10.76 -17.45 0.70
N GLY A 345 10.09 -17.98 1.74
CA GLY A 345 8.76 -18.55 1.62
C GLY A 345 7.70 -17.46 1.61
N SER A 346 6.66 -17.65 0.81
CA SER A 346 5.45 -16.85 0.86
C SER A 346 4.27 -17.70 0.47
N VAL A 347 3.17 -17.59 1.21
CA VAL A 347 1.97 -18.37 0.93
C VAL A 347 0.72 -17.51 0.98
N SER A 348 -0.28 -17.90 0.18
CA SER A 348 -1.64 -17.38 0.27
C SER A 348 -2.63 -18.50 0.47
N LEU A 349 -3.79 -18.19 1.06
CA LEU A 349 -4.82 -19.16 1.41
C LEU A 349 -6.14 -18.83 0.72
N GLU A 350 -6.85 -19.88 0.30
CA GLU A 350 -8.21 -19.77 -0.25
C GLU A 350 -9.11 -20.82 0.40
N ALA A 351 -10.33 -20.40 0.80
CA ALA A 351 -11.33 -21.30 1.34
C ALA A 351 -12.09 -22.01 0.22
N GLN A 352 -12.17 -23.35 0.29
CA GLN A 352 -12.90 -24.19 -0.64
C GLN A 352 -14.06 -24.88 0.10
N GLY A 353 -15.28 -24.61 -0.34
CA GLY A 353 -16.50 -25.15 0.25
C GLY A 353 -17.71 -24.26 -0.05
N SER A 354 -18.87 -24.71 0.39
CA SER A 354 -20.11 -23.92 0.38
C SER A 354 -20.63 -23.86 1.80
N PHE A 355 -20.75 -22.68 2.36
CA PHE A 355 -21.08 -22.44 3.76
C PHE A 355 -22.45 -21.77 3.84
N VAL A 356 -23.33 -22.32 4.65
CA VAL A 356 -24.71 -21.83 4.80
C VAL A 356 -24.94 -21.50 6.27
N PRO A 357 -25.52 -20.34 6.63
CA PRO A 357 -25.83 -20.00 8.01
C PRO A 357 -26.57 -21.12 8.75
N GLY A 358 -26.23 -21.35 10.01
CA GLY A 358 -26.83 -22.38 10.86
C GLY A 358 -26.54 -23.83 10.50
N SER A 359 -25.51 -24.08 9.69
CA SER A 359 -25.16 -25.44 9.24
C SER A 359 -23.72 -25.82 9.56
N THR A 360 -23.43 -27.12 9.45
CA THR A 360 -22.07 -27.63 9.53
C THR A 360 -21.65 -28.13 8.16
N ASN A 361 -20.55 -27.60 7.64
CA ASN A 361 -20.05 -27.89 6.30
C ASN A 361 -18.57 -28.23 6.34
N SER A 362 -18.09 -28.94 5.32
CA SER A 362 -16.67 -29.20 5.17
C SER A 362 -15.97 -28.01 4.53
N LEU A 363 -15.01 -27.45 5.25
CA LEU A 363 -14.05 -26.48 4.76
C LEU A 363 -12.78 -27.21 4.36
N TYR A 364 -12.28 -26.90 3.17
CA TYR A 364 -10.92 -27.23 2.76
C TYR A 364 -10.17 -25.91 2.56
N ILE A 365 -8.94 -25.85 3.01
CA ILE A 365 -8.10 -24.68 2.83
C ILE A 365 -7.05 -25.00 1.77
N GLU A 366 -7.12 -24.33 0.65
CA GLU A 366 -6.11 -24.40 -0.39
C GLU A 366 -5.00 -23.43 -0.08
N ILE A 367 -3.75 -23.91 -0.12
CA ILE A 367 -2.55 -23.10 0.01
C ILE A 367 -1.88 -22.98 -1.35
N LEU A 368 -1.51 -21.77 -1.74
CA LEU A 368 -0.66 -21.50 -2.89
C LEU A 368 0.71 -21.04 -2.39
N ASN A 369 1.76 -21.69 -2.83
CA ASN A 369 3.12 -21.26 -2.57
C ASN A 369 3.53 -20.16 -3.58
N ASN A 370 3.53 -18.91 -3.12
CA ASN A 370 3.94 -17.74 -3.91
C ASN A 370 5.44 -17.45 -3.74
N GLY A 371 6.12 -18.15 -2.84
CA GLY A 371 7.54 -17.97 -2.56
C GLY A 371 8.45 -18.73 -3.53
N GLU A 372 9.72 -18.75 -3.18
CA GLU A 372 10.78 -19.34 -4.00
C GLU A 372 11.27 -20.69 -3.47
N ILE A 373 10.93 -21.03 -2.20
CA ILE A 373 11.33 -22.27 -1.56
C ILE A 373 10.24 -23.34 -1.66
N SER A 374 10.64 -24.62 -1.67
CA SER A 374 9.73 -25.75 -1.60
C SER A 374 9.53 -26.18 -0.14
N PHE A 375 8.32 -26.52 0.23
CA PHE A 375 7.98 -27.06 1.55
C PHE A 375 7.66 -28.54 1.45
N ASP A 376 8.24 -29.36 2.33
CA ASP A 376 7.92 -30.78 2.42
C ASP A 376 6.57 -31.00 3.12
N GLU A 377 6.29 -30.20 4.15
CA GLU A 377 5.03 -30.18 4.89
C GLU A 377 4.82 -28.77 5.48
N LEU A 378 3.60 -28.26 5.37
CA LEU A 378 3.18 -27.04 6.04
C LEU A 378 2.09 -27.33 7.05
N ASN A 379 2.14 -26.66 8.20
CA ASN A 379 1.14 -26.75 9.26
C ASN A 379 0.38 -25.42 9.38
N GLY A 380 -0.94 -25.52 9.52
CA GLY A 380 -1.84 -24.38 9.73
C GLY A 380 -2.44 -24.40 11.13
N GLU A 381 -2.53 -23.23 11.74
CA GLU A 381 -3.23 -23.00 13.00
C GLU A 381 -4.23 -21.85 12.79
N ILE A 382 -5.52 -22.14 12.98
CA ILE A 382 -6.60 -21.15 12.93
C ILE A 382 -6.58 -20.34 14.22
N LEU A 383 -6.44 -19.02 14.13
CA LEU A 383 -6.41 -18.08 15.26
C LEU A 383 -7.75 -17.35 15.43
N ASN A 384 -8.85 -18.05 15.16
CA ASN A 384 -10.19 -17.46 15.17
C ASN A 384 -10.70 -17.24 16.61
N ASN A 385 -11.25 -16.05 16.86
CA ASN A 385 -11.91 -15.69 18.11
C ASN A 385 -13.40 -15.32 17.90
N ASP A 386 -13.92 -15.49 16.69
CA ASP A 386 -15.31 -15.18 16.37
C ASP A 386 -16.22 -16.33 16.84
N SER A 387 -17.26 -16.00 17.61
CA SER A 387 -18.21 -16.95 18.17
C SER A 387 -19.17 -17.53 17.12
N ASP A 388 -19.31 -16.86 15.99
CA ASP A 388 -20.24 -17.25 14.92
C ASP A 388 -19.68 -18.39 14.06
N LEU A 389 -18.39 -18.66 14.18
CA LEU A 389 -17.67 -19.68 13.44
C LEU A 389 -17.03 -20.67 14.41
N MET A 390 -17.43 -21.93 14.37
CA MET A 390 -16.85 -23.00 15.20
C MET A 390 -16.20 -24.06 14.32
N PHE A 391 -14.91 -24.28 14.54
CA PHE A 391 -14.11 -25.29 13.85
C PHE A 391 -13.98 -26.52 14.74
N ASP A 392 -14.03 -27.73 14.17
CA ASP A 392 -13.82 -28.98 14.89
C ASP A 392 -12.35 -29.23 15.24
N THR A 393 -11.43 -28.54 14.53
CA THR A 393 -10.00 -28.51 14.81
C THR A 393 -9.43 -27.15 14.41
N ASP A 394 -8.51 -26.64 15.22
CA ASP A 394 -7.79 -25.40 14.93
C ASP A 394 -6.46 -25.68 14.20
N VAL A 395 -6.02 -26.95 14.13
CA VAL A 395 -4.76 -27.34 13.51
C VAL A 395 -4.97 -28.33 12.38
N PHE A 396 -4.22 -28.16 11.32
CA PHE A 396 -4.28 -28.98 10.11
C PHE A 396 -2.96 -28.86 9.34
N SER A 397 -2.79 -29.64 8.26
CA SER A 397 -1.57 -29.60 7.48
C SER A 397 -1.83 -29.73 5.98
N TRP A 398 -0.84 -29.32 5.22
CA TRP A 398 -0.74 -29.54 3.78
C TRP A 398 0.46 -30.43 3.50
N GLY A 399 0.41 -31.18 2.40
CA GLY A 399 1.57 -31.93 1.91
C GLY A 399 2.59 -31.05 1.22
N GLN A 400 3.54 -31.68 0.55
CA GLN A 400 4.60 -31.01 -0.20
C GLN A 400 4.03 -29.95 -1.16
N THR A 401 4.62 -28.76 -1.14
CA THR A 401 4.20 -27.64 -1.96
C THR A 401 5.42 -26.93 -2.54
N SER A 402 5.58 -26.99 -3.87
CA SER A 402 6.67 -26.30 -4.58
C SER A 402 6.23 -24.92 -5.05
N PRO A 403 7.18 -24.00 -5.35
CA PRO A 403 6.88 -22.68 -5.89
C PRO A 403 5.88 -22.71 -7.05
N GLY A 404 4.88 -21.84 -6.98
CA GLY A 404 3.80 -21.73 -7.97
C GLY A 404 2.76 -22.86 -7.93
N ASN A 405 2.86 -23.83 -7.04
CA ASN A 405 1.89 -24.92 -6.90
C ASN A 405 0.99 -24.72 -5.68
N ASN A 406 -0.18 -25.33 -5.75
CA ASN A 406 -1.15 -25.38 -4.66
C ASN A 406 -1.23 -26.78 -4.02
N SER A 407 -1.72 -26.81 -2.79
CA SER A 407 -2.04 -28.01 -2.06
C SER A 407 -3.30 -27.79 -1.23
N LEU A 408 -4.08 -28.85 -1.02
CA LEU A 408 -5.35 -28.79 -0.30
C LEU A 408 -5.22 -29.44 1.08
N SER A 409 -5.76 -28.79 2.11
CA SER A 409 -5.83 -29.36 3.45
C SER A 409 -6.78 -30.56 3.51
N GLN A 410 -6.72 -31.31 4.60
CA GLN A 410 -7.81 -32.22 4.98
C GLN A 410 -9.07 -31.42 5.31
N ALA A 411 -10.23 -32.11 5.27
CA ALA A 411 -11.51 -31.50 5.59
C ALA A 411 -11.56 -31.06 7.08
N ILE A 412 -11.90 -29.83 7.31
CA ILE A 412 -12.19 -29.22 8.61
C ILE A 412 -13.71 -29.04 8.69
N GLN A 413 -14.38 -29.44 9.78
CA GLN A 413 -15.79 -29.19 9.93
C GLN A 413 -15.99 -27.79 10.51
N LEU A 414 -16.64 -26.93 9.73
CA LEU A 414 -17.03 -25.59 10.12
C LEU A 414 -18.52 -25.55 10.41
N SER A 415 -18.91 -25.20 11.64
CA SER A 415 -20.28 -24.87 12.03
C SER A 415 -20.44 -23.37 12.10
N THR A 416 -21.45 -22.87 11.43
CA THR A 416 -21.79 -21.44 11.35
C THR A 416 -23.03 -21.15 12.17
N ASP A 417 -23.09 -19.96 12.82
CA ASP A 417 -24.29 -19.56 13.57
C ASP A 417 -25.45 -19.25 12.61
N ASN A 418 -26.67 -19.44 13.11
CA ASN A 418 -27.88 -19.21 12.32
C ASN A 418 -28.23 -17.72 12.15
N SER A 419 -27.66 -16.85 12.98
CA SER A 419 -27.84 -15.39 12.90
C SER A 419 -27.00 -14.74 11.80
N ILE A 420 -26.07 -15.47 11.19
CA ILE A 420 -25.19 -14.93 10.12
C ILE A 420 -26.06 -14.53 8.92
N ILE A 421 -25.86 -13.31 8.44
CA ILE A 421 -26.50 -12.81 7.23
C ILE A 421 -25.81 -13.42 6.00
N ASN A 422 -26.59 -13.87 5.03
CA ASN A 422 -26.07 -14.41 3.77
C ASN A 422 -25.14 -13.39 3.09
N GLY A 423 -23.98 -13.86 2.66
CA GLY A 423 -22.93 -13.04 2.05
C GLY A 423 -21.96 -12.41 3.04
N SER A 424 -22.10 -12.67 4.35
CA SER A 424 -21.14 -12.20 5.35
C SER A 424 -19.74 -12.74 5.06
N VAL A 425 -18.75 -11.85 5.11
CA VAL A 425 -17.34 -12.16 4.83
C VAL A 425 -16.55 -12.10 6.14
N TYR A 426 -15.89 -13.19 6.46
CA TYR A 426 -15.01 -13.32 7.62
C TYR A 426 -13.56 -13.37 7.17
N ASN A 427 -12.70 -12.60 7.84
CA ASN A 427 -11.25 -12.65 7.66
C ASN A 427 -10.63 -13.40 8.84
N ILE A 428 -10.27 -14.65 8.62
CA ILE A 428 -9.80 -15.57 9.65
C ILE A 428 -8.27 -15.60 9.61
N PRO A 429 -7.59 -15.14 10.65
CA PRO A 429 -6.14 -15.24 10.70
C PRO A 429 -5.72 -16.70 10.88
N VAL A 430 -4.84 -17.15 10.00
CA VAL A 430 -4.23 -18.49 10.02
C VAL A 430 -2.73 -18.33 10.11
N ARG A 431 -2.11 -18.97 11.07
CA ARG A 431 -0.66 -19.08 11.16
C ARG A 431 -0.19 -20.30 10.40
N VAL A 432 0.68 -20.10 9.43
CA VAL A 432 1.29 -21.16 8.62
C VAL A 432 2.75 -21.31 9.03
N THR A 433 3.18 -22.54 9.30
CA THR A 433 4.57 -22.85 9.71
C THR A 433 5.05 -24.11 9.03
N ASP A 434 6.36 -24.23 8.82
CA ASP A 434 7.03 -25.47 8.45
C ASP A 434 7.74 -26.13 9.66
N SER A 435 8.55 -27.13 9.40
CA SER A 435 9.37 -27.81 10.42
C SER A 435 10.68 -27.09 10.73
N TYR A 436 11.00 -26.04 9.99
CA TYR A 436 12.26 -25.30 10.08
C TYR A 436 12.04 -23.91 10.66
N ASN A 437 12.14 -22.87 9.82
CA ASN A 437 12.09 -21.48 10.29
C ASN A 437 10.99 -20.66 9.63
N PHE A 438 10.24 -21.24 8.68
CA PHE A 438 9.16 -20.50 8.04
C PHE A 438 7.97 -20.32 8.98
N ALA A 439 7.51 -19.08 9.14
CA ALA A 439 6.28 -18.76 9.85
C ALA A 439 5.65 -17.51 9.21
N GLN A 440 4.44 -17.64 8.75
CA GLN A 440 3.67 -16.53 8.16
C GLN A 440 2.24 -16.54 8.72
N GLN A 441 1.71 -15.36 9.05
CA GLN A 441 0.29 -15.19 9.34
C GLN A 441 -0.43 -14.69 8.09
N VAL A 442 -1.44 -15.42 7.65
CA VAL A 442 -2.22 -15.15 6.45
C VAL A 442 -3.70 -15.04 6.83
N ASN A 443 -4.42 -14.10 6.24
CA ASN A 443 -5.87 -14.02 6.41
C ASN A 443 -6.57 -14.91 5.38
N LEU A 444 -7.33 -15.88 5.89
CA LEU A 444 -8.25 -16.70 5.09
C LEU A 444 -9.59 -15.96 4.99
N GLN A 445 -10.00 -15.60 3.79
CA GLN A 445 -11.31 -15.02 3.55
C GLN A 445 -12.36 -16.11 3.37
N LEU A 446 -13.43 -16.05 4.17
CA LEU A 446 -14.54 -16.98 4.15
C LEU A 446 -15.84 -16.23 3.92
N THR A 447 -16.61 -16.62 2.91
CA THR A 447 -17.95 -16.07 2.68
C THR A 447 -19.00 -17.10 3.09
N VAL A 448 -19.94 -16.69 3.95
CA VAL A 448 -21.04 -17.55 4.44
C VAL A 448 -22.36 -17.13 3.79
N GLY A 449 -22.99 -18.06 3.09
CA GLY A 449 -24.25 -17.86 2.37
C GLY A 449 -24.08 -17.17 1.00
N GLU A 450 -25.08 -17.33 0.17
CA GLU A 450 -25.21 -16.61 -1.10
C GLU A 450 -26.25 -15.52 -0.95
N VAL A 451 -25.89 -14.27 -1.27
CA VAL A 451 -26.79 -13.12 -1.20
C VAL A 451 -27.90 -13.27 -2.24
N THR A 452 -29.13 -13.13 -1.81
CA THR A 452 -30.32 -13.10 -2.66
C THR A 452 -31.03 -11.75 -2.56
N LEU A 453 -32.10 -11.55 -3.30
CA LEU A 453 -32.93 -10.34 -3.19
C LEU A 453 -33.73 -10.25 -1.89
N ASN A 454 -33.75 -11.34 -1.10
CA ASN A 454 -34.45 -11.42 0.17
C ASN A 454 -33.51 -11.36 1.38
N ASP A 455 -32.31 -10.88 1.18
CA ASP A 455 -31.30 -10.75 2.23
C ASP A 455 -30.97 -9.26 2.47
N PRO A 456 -30.64 -8.85 3.70
CA PRO A 456 -30.26 -7.50 4.01
C PRO A 456 -29.07 -7.03 3.16
N PHE A 457 -29.11 -5.79 2.69
CA PHE A 457 -28.05 -5.23 1.87
C PHE A 457 -26.92 -4.67 2.75
N GLY A 458 -25.73 -5.21 2.59
CA GLY A 458 -24.53 -4.86 3.38
C GLY A 458 -23.62 -6.06 3.62
N PRO A 459 -22.62 -5.96 4.54
CA PRO A 459 -22.28 -4.72 5.25
C PRO A 459 -21.57 -3.71 4.34
N ASP A 460 -21.70 -2.44 4.67
CA ASP A 460 -20.78 -1.44 4.14
C ASP A 460 -19.39 -1.56 4.85
N PRO A 461 -18.38 -0.81 4.45
CA PRO A 461 -17.04 -0.89 5.07
C PRO A 461 -17.02 -0.57 6.57
N TYR A 462 -18.03 0.10 7.10
CA TYR A 462 -18.17 0.39 8.53
C TYR A 462 -18.93 -0.70 9.29
N GLY A 463 -19.72 -1.54 8.59
CA GLY A 463 -20.50 -2.62 9.16
C GLY A 463 -22.02 -2.38 9.20
N TYR A 464 -22.54 -1.36 8.54
CA TYR A 464 -24.00 -1.12 8.45
C TYR A 464 -24.68 -2.01 7.43
N TYR A 465 -25.91 -2.41 7.75
CA TYR A 465 -26.83 -3.15 6.87
C TYR A 465 -28.11 -2.36 6.63
N ILE A 466 -28.70 -2.54 5.44
CA ILE A 466 -30.03 -2.04 5.10
C ILE A 466 -30.99 -3.22 5.06
N TYR A 467 -32.05 -3.14 5.83
CA TYR A 467 -33.13 -4.15 5.88
C TYR A 467 -34.35 -3.67 5.10
N GLY A 468 -34.88 -4.54 4.24
CA GLY A 468 -36.17 -4.36 3.55
C GLY A 468 -37.33 -5.01 4.29
N GLU A 469 -38.55 -4.90 3.73
CA GLU A 469 -39.76 -5.56 4.27
C GLU A 469 -39.65 -7.09 4.20
N GLU A 470 -38.92 -7.60 3.22
CA GLU A 470 -38.66 -9.02 2.96
C GLU A 470 -37.65 -9.65 3.93
N ASP A 471 -36.87 -8.84 4.66
CA ASP A 471 -35.82 -9.30 5.56
C ASP A 471 -36.31 -9.60 6.98
N SER A 472 -37.64 -9.72 7.19
CA SER A 472 -38.26 -9.84 8.51
C SER A 472 -37.84 -11.08 9.30
N ASP A 473 -37.26 -12.08 8.65
CA ASP A 473 -36.79 -13.32 9.28
C ASP A 473 -35.40 -13.18 9.96
N TYR A 474 -34.71 -12.05 9.75
CA TYR A 474 -33.44 -11.78 10.39
C TYR A 474 -33.62 -11.14 11.77
N ASP A 475 -32.81 -11.57 12.74
CA ASP A 475 -32.92 -11.14 14.15
C ASP A 475 -32.79 -9.64 14.36
N LEU A 476 -32.00 -8.96 13.51
CA LEU A 476 -31.79 -7.51 13.57
C LEU A 476 -32.74 -6.72 12.68
N ALA A 477 -33.65 -7.39 11.97
CA ALA A 477 -34.64 -6.70 11.15
C ALA A 477 -35.54 -5.79 12.02
N PRO A 478 -35.72 -4.52 11.65
CA PRO A 478 -36.51 -3.60 12.43
C PRO A 478 -37.99 -4.02 12.37
N THR A 479 -38.63 -4.05 13.53
CA THR A 479 -40.09 -4.26 13.60
C THR A 479 -40.78 -2.93 13.30
N TYR A 480 -41.65 -2.94 12.28
CA TYR A 480 -42.45 -1.76 11.95
C TYR A 480 -43.35 -1.35 13.14
N SER A 481 -43.20 -0.09 13.56
CA SER A 481 -44.02 0.52 14.59
C SER A 481 -44.26 1.99 14.22
N TRP A 482 -45.46 2.29 13.76
CA TRP A 482 -45.82 3.67 13.40
C TRP A 482 -45.86 4.56 14.64
N VAL A 483 -45.14 5.68 14.58
CA VAL A 483 -45.22 6.76 15.56
C VAL A 483 -45.87 7.95 14.88
N GLU A 484 -47.09 8.30 15.33
CA GLU A 484 -47.78 9.49 14.82
C GLU A 484 -47.12 10.76 15.37
N ILE A 485 -46.57 11.58 14.46
CA ILE A 485 -45.93 12.84 14.83
C ILE A 485 -46.75 14.08 14.47
N VAL A 486 -47.81 13.94 13.66
CA VAL A 486 -48.61 15.07 13.21
C VAL A 486 -49.56 15.52 14.33
N PRO A 487 -49.45 16.76 14.88
CA PRO A 487 -50.26 17.23 16.00
C PRO A 487 -51.77 17.19 15.72
N SER A 488 -52.20 17.44 14.48
CA SER A 488 -53.62 17.38 14.10
C SER A 488 -54.21 15.96 14.10
N GLN A 489 -53.34 14.94 14.14
CA GLN A 489 -53.71 13.51 14.23
C GLN A 489 -53.39 12.91 15.60
N GLY A 490 -52.98 13.73 16.56
CA GLY A 490 -52.69 13.33 17.93
C GLY A 490 -51.20 13.00 18.19
N GLY A 491 -50.32 13.33 17.28
CA GLY A 491 -48.89 13.20 17.46
C GLY A 491 -48.27 14.34 18.25
N ASP A 492 -47.10 14.09 18.84
CA ASP A 492 -46.35 15.05 19.67
C ASP A 492 -45.25 15.83 18.89
N GLY A 493 -45.21 15.68 17.57
CA GLY A 493 -44.26 16.42 16.72
C GLY A 493 -44.63 17.90 16.55
N TYR A 494 -43.69 18.67 16.00
CA TYR A 494 -43.98 20.04 15.63
C TYR A 494 -43.64 20.27 14.15
N GLN A 495 -44.37 21.20 13.53
CA GLN A 495 -44.18 21.52 12.13
C GLN A 495 -42.92 22.36 11.94
N LEU A 496 -42.04 21.89 11.06
CA LEU A 496 -40.91 22.68 10.60
C LEU A 496 -41.40 23.74 9.60
N ASP A 497 -40.80 24.93 9.65
CA ASP A 497 -41.14 26.06 8.78
C ASP A 497 -40.32 25.99 7.49
N LEU A 498 -40.60 24.97 6.65
CA LEU A 498 -39.97 24.74 5.36
C LEU A 498 -40.86 25.27 4.23
N ASN A 499 -40.28 26.00 3.30
CA ASN A 499 -40.93 26.52 2.12
C ASN A 499 -40.57 25.70 0.89
N ASP A 500 -41.55 24.99 0.35
CA ASP A 500 -41.44 24.27 -0.92
C ASP A 500 -42.41 24.89 -1.93
N ASN A 501 -41.88 25.65 -2.88
CA ASN A 501 -42.67 26.37 -3.91
C ASN A 501 -42.47 25.75 -5.32
N GLY A 502 -42.03 24.51 -5.38
CA GLY A 502 -41.83 23.71 -6.59
C GLY A 502 -40.37 23.61 -7.01
N ASN A 503 -40.12 22.93 -8.12
CA ASN A 503 -38.78 22.59 -8.63
C ASN A 503 -37.81 23.76 -8.64
N ASN A 504 -36.82 23.84 -7.77
CA ASN A 504 -35.79 24.85 -7.55
C ASN A 504 -36.14 25.94 -6.51
N GLN A 505 -37.12 25.70 -5.65
CA GLN A 505 -37.44 26.55 -4.48
C GLN A 505 -37.61 25.68 -3.23
N ASP A 506 -36.69 24.75 -3.09
CA ASP A 506 -36.59 23.86 -1.94
C ASP A 506 -36.01 24.62 -0.75
N ASP A 507 -36.21 24.11 0.44
CA ASP A 507 -35.74 24.73 1.68
C ASP A 507 -35.11 23.69 2.61
N VAL A 508 -34.15 24.12 3.39
CA VAL A 508 -33.49 23.30 4.40
C VAL A 508 -33.46 24.02 5.74
N THR A 509 -33.72 23.34 6.81
CA THR A 509 -33.60 23.88 8.17
C THR A 509 -32.79 22.93 9.05
N THR A 510 -31.96 23.50 9.92
CA THR A 510 -31.16 22.72 10.88
C THR A 510 -31.85 22.80 12.25
N ILE A 511 -32.02 21.64 12.88
CA ILE A 511 -32.63 21.52 14.23
C ILE A 511 -31.66 20.81 15.18
N ASP A 512 -31.70 21.20 16.46
CA ASP A 512 -30.95 20.53 17.50
C ASP A 512 -31.64 19.21 17.89
N LEU A 513 -30.86 18.15 18.02
CA LEU A 513 -31.33 16.86 18.54
C LEU A 513 -31.39 16.92 20.09
N PRO A 514 -32.39 16.32 20.74
CA PRO A 514 -32.46 16.24 22.19
C PRO A 514 -31.52 15.17 22.78
N PHE A 515 -30.70 14.52 21.95
CA PHE A 515 -29.74 13.48 22.29
C PHE A 515 -28.57 13.54 21.31
N THR A 516 -27.45 12.94 21.65
CA THR A 516 -26.34 12.72 20.72
C THR A 516 -26.62 11.47 19.91
N PHE A 517 -26.50 11.56 18.58
CA PHE A 517 -26.60 10.43 17.66
C PHE A 517 -25.22 10.15 17.04
N THR A 518 -24.75 8.90 17.18
CA THR A 518 -23.48 8.47 16.59
C THR A 518 -23.76 7.81 15.23
N PHE A 519 -23.11 8.31 14.18
CA PHE A 519 -23.24 7.77 12.82
C PHE A 519 -21.84 7.69 12.17
N TYR A 520 -21.44 6.53 11.70
CA TYR A 520 -20.09 6.25 11.22
C TYR A 520 -18.98 6.64 12.21
N GLY A 521 -19.25 6.46 13.51
CA GLY A 521 -18.30 6.78 14.58
C GLY A 521 -18.22 8.27 14.97
N GLU A 522 -18.92 9.15 14.26
CA GLU A 522 -18.99 10.57 14.56
C GLU A 522 -20.26 10.90 15.34
N ASP A 523 -20.16 11.78 16.33
CA ASP A 523 -21.25 12.22 17.19
C ASP A 523 -21.91 13.49 16.67
N TYR A 524 -23.23 13.45 16.54
CA TYR A 524 -24.03 14.58 16.05
C TYR A 524 -25.07 14.99 17.09
N ASP A 525 -25.20 16.30 17.33
CA ASP A 525 -26.18 16.94 18.20
C ASP A 525 -27.25 17.72 17.42
N ARG A 526 -27.17 17.73 16.09
CA ARG A 526 -28.10 18.41 15.17
C ARG A 526 -28.24 17.68 13.85
N ILE A 527 -29.37 17.90 13.20
CA ILE A 527 -29.64 17.45 11.84
C ILE A 527 -30.21 18.58 10.99
N SER A 528 -29.93 18.55 9.70
CA SER A 528 -30.58 19.39 8.70
C SER A 528 -31.66 18.59 7.99
N VAL A 529 -32.85 19.19 7.85
CA VAL A 529 -34.04 18.57 7.23
C VAL A 529 -34.40 19.38 6.00
N CYS A 530 -34.58 18.72 4.85
CA CYS A 530 -34.92 19.37 3.58
C CYS A 530 -36.37 19.07 3.17
N SER A 531 -37.01 20.03 2.53
CA SER A 531 -38.38 19.89 1.99
C SER A 531 -38.52 18.76 0.97
N ASN A 532 -37.42 18.37 0.30
CA ASN A 532 -37.39 17.22 -0.61
C ASN A 532 -37.34 15.86 0.08
N GLY A 533 -37.52 15.80 1.40
CA GLY A 533 -37.69 14.56 2.14
C GLY A 533 -36.38 13.82 2.47
N TRP A 534 -35.25 14.53 2.59
CA TRP A 534 -34.00 13.98 3.10
C TRP A 534 -33.55 14.70 4.37
N ILE A 535 -32.69 14.03 5.12
CA ILE A 535 -32.01 14.59 6.29
C ILE A 535 -30.48 14.44 6.11
N SER A 536 -29.71 15.34 6.75
CA SER A 536 -28.27 15.24 6.84
C SER A 536 -27.84 15.49 8.27
N PHE A 537 -26.88 14.72 8.77
CA PHE A 537 -26.27 15.00 10.07
C PHE A 537 -25.45 16.30 10.01
N GLY A 538 -25.48 17.07 11.10
CA GLY A 538 -24.85 18.38 11.17
C GLY A 538 -25.62 19.48 10.41
N GLU A 539 -24.91 20.57 10.09
CA GLU A 539 -25.48 21.73 9.42
C GLU A 539 -25.12 21.73 7.92
N THR A 540 -26.13 21.90 7.06
CA THR A 540 -25.94 22.10 5.63
C THR A 540 -26.88 23.18 5.09
N ASN A 541 -26.40 23.92 4.09
CA ASN A 541 -27.19 24.91 3.34
C ASN A 541 -27.61 24.38 1.95
N LEU A 542 -27.56 23.07 1.75
CA LEU A 542 -27.98 22.47 0.49
C LEU A 542 -29.50 22.46 0.40
N GLU A 543 -30.07 23.27 -0.48
CA GLU A 543 -31.51 23.43 -0.63
C GLU A 543 -32.07 22.56 -1.76
N SER A 544 -31.34 22.34 -2.84
CA SER A 544 -31.84 21.62 -4.00
C SER A 544 -31.14 20.29 -4.19
N PHE A 545 -31.89 19.19 -4.01
CA PHE A 545 -31.42 17.86 -4.35
C PHE A 545 -32.58 17.01 -4.91
N ARG A 546 -32.27 16.17 -5.89
CA ARG A 546 -33.28 15.31 -6.54
C ARG A 546 -33.27 13.92 -5.93
N ASN A 547 -34.44 13.38 -5.73
CA ASN A 547 -34.59 11.97 -5.37
C ASN A 547 -34.26 11.09 -6.58
N TYR A 548 -33.42 10.08 -6.36
CA TYR A 548 -33.06 9.07 -7.35
C TYR A 548 -33.65 7.71 -6.97
N PRO A 549 -33.80 6.79 -7.96
CA PRO A 549 -34.16 5.41 -7.64
C PRO A 549 -33.14 4.78 -6.67
N LEU A 550 -33.61 4.03 -5.70
CA LEU A 550 -32.78 3.23 -4.80
C LEU A 550 -32.63 1.80 -5.34
N PRO A 551 -31.46 1.14 -5.15
CA PRO A 551 -30.24 1.71 -4.63
C PRO A 551 -29.58 2.68 -5.63
N GLY A 552 -29.00 3.73 -5.12
CA GLY A 552 -28.30 4.74 -5.91
C GLY A 552 -27.33 5.53 -5.05
N THR A 553 -26.22 5.93 -5.64
CA THR A 553 -25.25 6.82 -5.00
C THR A 553 -25.56 8.24 -5.47
N GLY A 554 -25.82 9.11 -4.58
CA GLY A 554 -26.05 10.52 -4.88
C GLY A 554 -26.53 11.27 -3.67
N GLY A 555 -26.15 12.53 -3.60
CA GLY A 555 -26.55 13.41 -2.54
C GLY A 555 -25.40 13.97 -1.72
N PRO A 556 -25.67 14.99 -0.89
CA PRO A 556 -24.71 15.43 0.09
C PRO A 556 -24.47 14.31 1.11
N SER A 557 -23.23 14.11 1.47
CA SER A 557 -22.83 13.16 2.52
C SER A 557 -22.84 13.90 3.87
N PRO A 558 -23.19 13.21 4.93
CA PRO A 558 -23.89 11.94 5.04
C PRO A 558 -25.40 12.15 4.95
N MET A 559 -26.09 11.36 4.13
CA MET A 559 -27.56 11.35 4.04
C MET A 559 -28.11 10.07 4.60
#